data_55925b0b6d7f8bbb3c61124161ea274c
#
_entry.id   55925b0b6d7f8bbb3c61124161ea274c
#
_cell.length_a   1.000
_cell.length_b   1.000
_cell.length_c   1.000
_cell.angle_alpha   90.00
_cell.angle_beta   90.00
_cell.angle_gamma   90.00
#
_symmetry.space_group_name_H-M   'P 1'
#
loop_
_entity.id
_entity.type
_entity.pdbx_description
1 polymer ?
#
loop_
_entity_poly.entity_id
_entity_poly.type
_entity_poly.pdbx_seq_one_letter_code
_entity_poly.pdbx_strand_id
1 'polypeptide(L)'
;MIALVLGASSQIGYCLLPLLQAEGIEVLALSRRPTRSAPTDVRWLQGALPALPLALPPLRYVFGAGPLDALAAWLPAAPLTPDARVLATSSMSAVSKQDAPVAAERALSMRLRTAEQALAQTCARRGVGCTVLRPTLIYGVGRDRSLTPLARRAQRTRVFALPRGRGLRQPVHAGDVARALLAAALRAQPLDALLEFGGGERLSATQMFARVRASLPFATLGVPLPRALLALAALHPALRGPITRLDQDLIADNARAVAALGVTPRAFHPDARCWGL
;
A
#
# COMPACT_ATOMS: atom_id res chain seq x y z
N MET A 1 -1.87 10.03 -23.54
CA MET A 1 -1.41 8.71 -23.01
C MET A 1 -2.47 8.23 -22.03
N ILE A 2 -2.85 6.94 -22.07
CA ILE A 2 -3.92 6.39 -21.23
C ILE A 2 -3.33 5.49 -20.13
N ALA A 3 -3.78 5.70 -18.90
CA ALA A 3 -3.44 4.90 -17.74
C ALA A 3 -4.67 4.17 -17.19
N LEU A 4 -4.53 2.88 -16.88
CA LEU A 4 -5.50 2.15 -16.07
C LEU A 4 -5.02 2.12 -14.62
N VAL A 5 -5.84 2.60 -13.67
CA VAL A 5 -5.54 2.57 -12.23
C VAL A 5 -6.46 1.57 -11.55
N LEU A 6 -5.89 0.43 -11.17
CA LEU A 6 -6.56 -0.61 -10.41
C LEU A 6 -6.52 -0.27 -8.92
N GLY A 7 -7.65 -0.41 -8.23
CA GLY A 7 -7.75 0.04 -6.84
C GLY A 7 -7.72 1.57 -6.71
N ALA A 8 -8.27 2.27 -7.67
CA ALA A 8 -8.33 3.74 -7.72
C ALA A 8 -8.98 4.37 -6.47
N SER A 9 -9.90 3.67 -5.80
CA SER A 9 -10.49 4.09 -4.51
C SER A 9 -9.67 3.70 -3.28
N SER A 10 -8.52 3.02 -3.44
CA SER A 10 -7.61 2.71 -2.34
C SER A 10 -6.89 3.97 -1.85
N GLN A 11 -6.18 3.88 -0.73
CA GLN A 11 -5.37 5.00 -0.22
C GLN A 11 -4.27 5.44 -1.22
N ILE A 12 -3.65 4.50 -1.93
CA ILE A 12 -2.64 4.81 -2.94
C ILE A 12 -3.31 5.42 -4.18
N GLY A 13 -4.38 4.81 -4.68
CA GLY A 13 -5.13 5.33 -5.82
C GLY A 13 -5.63 6.75 -5.58
N TYR A 14 -6.17 7.03 -4.39
CA TYR A 14 -6.61 8.38 -4.01
C TYR A 14 -5.49 9.44 -4.13
N CYS A 15 -4.26 9.09 -3.77
CA CYS A 15 -3.11 9.99 -3.91
C CYS A 15 -2.56 10.03 -5.35
N LEU A 16 -2.69 8.94 -6.10
CA LEU A 16 -2.12 8.80 -7.43
C LEU A 16 -2.93 9.53 -8.52
N LEU A 17 -4.26 9.49 -8.42
CA LEU A 17 -5.14 10.10 -9.44
C LEU A 17 -4.80 11.57 -9.73
N PRO A 18 -4.69 12.46 -8.72
CA PRO A 18 -4.36 13.87 -9.00
C PRO A 18 -2.94 14.05 -9.56
N LEU A 19 -2.01 13.17 -9.21
CA LEU A 19 -0.65 13.21 -9.75
C LEU A 19 -0.63 12.86 -11.26
N LEU A 20 -1.39 11.85 -11.67
CA LEU A 20 -1.51 11.47 -13.08
C LEU A 20 -2.19 12.57 -13.92
N GLN A 21 -3.20 13.23 -13.36
CA GLN A 21 -3.87 14.35 -14.02
C GLN A 21 -2.92 15.54 -14.21
N ALA A 22 -2.10 15.86 -13.21
CA ALA A 22 -1.08 16.92 -13.31
C ALA A 22 -0.06 16.67 -14.43
N GLU A 23 0.20 15.41 -14.77
CA GLU A 23 1.05 14.99 -15.89
C GLU A 23 0.29 14.91 -17.24
N GLY A 24 -0.96 15.32 -17.29
CA GLY A 24 -1.78 15.25 -18.52
C GLY A 24 -2.09 13.83 -18.99
N ILE A 25 -2.06 12.84 -18.08
CA ILE A 25 -2.34 11.44 -18.37
C ILE A 25 -3.84 11.20 -18.22
N GLU A 26 -4.49 10.71 -19.27
CA GLU A 26 -5.90 10.30 -19.23
C GLU A 26 -6.04 9.05 -18.34
N VAL A 27 -6.97 9.07 -17.38
CA VAL A 27 -7.09 8.04 -16.37
C VAL A 27 -8.39 7.26 -16.47
N LEU A 28 -8.28 5.95 -16.62
CA LEU A 28 -9.34 4.97 -16.41
C LEU A 28 -9.22 4.42 -14.99
N ALA A 29 -10.11 4.84 -14.11
CA ALA A 29 -10.06 4.49 -12.68
C ALA A 29 -10.98 3.30 -12.37
N LEU A 30 -10.39 2.11 -12.16
CA LEU A 30 -11.15 0.91 -11.84
C LEU A 30 -11.41 0.79 -10.35
N SER A 31 -12.68 0.67 -9.97
CA SER A 31 -13.10 0.40 -8.60
C SER A 31 -14.38 -0.41 -8.56
N ARG A 32 -14.53 -1.29 -7.56
CA ARG A 32 -15.80 -1.96 -7.26
C ARG A 32 -16.89 -0.98 -6.80
N ARG A 33 -16.47 0.14 -6.23
CA ARG A 33 -17.34 1.21 -5.74
C ARG A 33 -16.71 2.55 -6.15
N PRO A 34 -17.07 3.09 -7.32
CA PRO A 34 -16.62 4.42 -7.73
C PRO A 34 -17.04 5.47 -6.71
N THR A 35 -16.16 6.43 -6.44
CA THR A 35 -16.45 7.55 -5.51
C THR A 35 -16.94 8.75 -6.28
N ARG A 36 -18.05 9.37 -5.85
CA ARG A 36 -18.62 10.58 -6.45
C ARG A 36 -17.78 11.84 -6.22
N SER A 37 -16.88 11.83 -5.22
CA SER A 37 -15.99 12.94 -4.87
C SER A 37 -14.61 12.85 -5.54
N ALA A 38 -14.53 12.20 -6.68
CA ALA A 38 -13.30 12.15 -7.48
C ALA A 38 -13.14 13.41 -8.34
N PRO A 39 -11.91 13.73 -8.76
CA PRO A 39 -11.69 14.78 -9.75
C PRO A 39 -12.57 14.59 -11.00
N THR A 40 -13.05 15.68 -11.59
CA THR A 40 -14.03 15.67 -12.67
C THR A 40 -13.53 15.00 -13.97
N ASP A 41 -12.21 14.93 -14.16
CA ASP A 41 -11.59 14.46 -15.41
C ASP A 41 -11.12 13.00 -15.35
N VAL A 42 -11.63 12.21 -14.41
CA VAL A 42 -11.31 10.78 -14.28
C VAL A 42 -12.49 9.94 -14.76
N ARG A 43 -12.26 9.10 -15.76
CA ARG A 43 -13.28 8.14 -16.21
C ARG A 43 -13.32 6.93 -15.29
N TRP A 44 -14.38 6.84 -14.48
CA TRP A 44 -14.57 5.71 -13.57
C TRP A 44 -15.16 4.51 -14.30
N LEU A 45 -14.52 3.35 -14.06
CA LEU A 45 -14.98 2.03 -14.47
C LEU A 45 -15.40 1.25 -13.23
N GLN A 46 -16.64 0.77 -13.21
CA GLN A 46 -17.10 -0.11 -12.13
C GLN A 46 -16.76 -1.55 -12.48
N GLY A 47 -16.01 -2.20 -11.59
CA GLY A 47 -15.62 -3.59 -11.81
C GLY A 47 -14.47 -4.03 -10.91
N ALA A 48 -14.03 -5.25 -11.15
CA ALA A 48 -12.87 -5.86 -10.50
C ALA A 48 -12.15 -6.80 -11.47
N LEU A 49 -10.84 -6.92 -11.31
CA LEU A 49 -10.08 -7.95 -12.01
C LEU A 49 -10.34 -9.36 -11.42
N PRO A 50 -10.16 -10.42 -12.22
CA PRO A 50 -9.68 -10.40 -13.60
C PRO A 50 -10.76 -10.12 -14.65
N ALA A 51 -12.04 -10.16 -14.29
CA ALA A 51 -13.14 -9.94 -15.23
C ALA A 51 -13.48 -8.45 -15.36
N LEU A 52 -13.10 -7.85 -16.47
CA LEU A 52 -13.54 -6.50 -16.85
C LEU A 52 -14.63 -6.60 -17.92
N PRO A 53 -15.80 -5.96 -17.71
CA PRO A 53 -16.95 -6.09 -18.63
C PRO A 53 -16.81 -5.25 -19.91
N LEU A 54 -15.72 -4.50 -20.10
CA LEU A 54 -15.58 -3.51 -21.18
C LEU A 54 -14.29 -3.72 -21.96
N ALA A 55 -14.35 -3.51 -23.28
CA ALA A 55 -13.16 -3.32 -24.10
C ALA A 55 -12.40 -2.08 -23.64
N LEU A 56 -11.13 -2.22 -23.30
CA LEU A 56 -10.26 -1.11 -22.93
C LEU A 56 -9.49 -0.63 -24.16
N PRO A 57 -9.19 0.68 -24.25
CA PRO A 57 -8.26 1.20 -25.25
C PRO A 57 -6.84 0.69 -24.98
N PRO A 58 -5.91 0.84 -25.95
CA PRO A 58 -4.50 0.57 -25.71
C PRO A 58 -3.94 1.37 -24.53
N LEU A 59 -3.34 0.67 -23.55
CA LEU A 59 -2.85 1.23 -22.31
C LEU A 59 -1.35 1.47 -22.35
N ARG A 60 -0.93 2.70 -22.09
CA ARG A 60 0.47 3.08 -21.90
C ARG A 60 0.95 2.76 -20.48
N TYR A 61 0.08 2.93 -19.50
CA TYR A 61 0.39 2.67 -18.10
C TYR A 61 -0.68 1.79 -17.44
N VAL A 62 -0.23 0.85 -16.61
CA VAL A 62 -1.10 0.07 -15.73
C VAL A 62 -0.61 0.23 -14.30
N PHE A 63 -1.38 0.88 -13.46
CA PHE A 63 -1.08 1.06 -12.03
C PHE A 63 -1.89 0.08 -11.18
N GLY A 64 -1.21 -0.82 -10.51
CA GLY A 64 -1.80 -1.82 -9.63
C GLY A 64 -1.73 -1.42 -8.15
N ALA A 65 -2.72 -0.67 -7.66
CA ALA A 65 -2.89 -0.36 -6.23
C ALA A 65 -3.97 -1.23 -5.55
N GLY A 66 -4.23 -2.40 -6.10
CA GLY A 66 -5.21 -3.39 -5.65
C GLY A 66 -4.58 -4.78 -5.48
N PRO A 67 -5.39 -5.87 -5.49
CA PRO A 67 -4.91 -7.24 -5.40
C PRO A 67 -3.93 -7.57 -6.55
N LEU A 68 -2.69 -7.93 -6.19
CA LEU A 68 -1.61 -8.18 -7.16
C LEU A 68 -1.85 -9.46 -7.96
N ASP A 69 -2.41 -10.48 -7.33
CA ASP A 69 -2.79 -11.75 -7.95
C ASP A 69 -3.84 -11.56 -9.05
N ALA A 70 -4.84 -10.71 -8.81
CA ALA A 70 -5.83 -10.37 -9.81
C ALA A 70 -5.23 -9.61 -11.00
N LEU A 71 -4.28 -8.68 -10.75
CA LEU A 71 -3.54 -8.01 -11.81
C LEU A 71 -2.71 -9.00 -12.62
N ALA A 72 -1.98 -9.89 -11.96
CA ALA A 72 -1.15 -10.90 -12.63
C ALA A 72 -1.98 -11.84 -13.50
N ALA A 73 -3.18 -12.22 -13.05
CA ALA A 73 -4.10 -13.07 -13.82
C ALA A 73 -4.69 -12.36 -15.06
N TRP A 74 -4.95 -11.06 -14.97
CA TRP A 74 -5.54 -10.27 -16.06
C TRP A 74 -4.51 -9.81 -17.10
N LEU A 75 -3.29 -9.52 -16.70
CA LEU A 75 -2.28 -8.87 -17.53
C LEU A 75 -1.97 -9.58 -18.85
N PRO A 76 -1.99 -10.93 -18.96
CA PRO A 76 -1.78 -11.61 -20.24
C PRO A 76 -2.70 -11.15 -21.38
N ALA A 77 -3.96 -10.81 -21.06
CA ALA A 77 -4.97 -10.36 -22.02
C ALA A 77 -5.12 -8.82 -22.08
N ALA A 78 -4.34 -8.07 -21.33
CA ALA A 78 -4.45 -6.61 -21.26
C ALA A 78 -4.07 -5.95 -22.61
N PRO A 79 -4.82 -4.95 -23.09
CA PRO A 79 -4.49 -4.22 -24.31
C PRO A 79 -3.36 -3.20 -24.04
N LEU A 80 -2.12 -3.66 -24.01
CA LEU A 80 -0.95 -2.84 -23.74
C LEU A 80 -0.34 -2.29 -25.04
N THR A 81 0.13 -1.05 -25.02
CA THR A 81 0.99 -0.52 -26.09
C THR A 81 2.38 -1.20 -26.05
N PRO A 82 3.16 -1.20 -27.15
CA PRO A 82 4.49 -1.84 -27.17
C PRO A 82 5.46 -1.29 -26.13
N ASP A 83 5.32 -0.01 -25.78
CA ASP A 83 6.14 0.71 -24.81
C ASP A 83 5.48 0.83 -23.43
N ALA A 84 4.45 0.01 -23.16
CA ALA A 84 3.70 0.07 -21.91
C ALA A 84 4.55 -0.21 -20.68
N ARG A 85 4.08 0.30 -19.54
CA ARG A 85 4.69 0.07 -18.22
C ARG A 85 3.65 -0.38 -17.21
N VAL A 86 4.01 -1.39 -16.46
CA VAL A 86 3.21 -1.95 -15.37
C VAL A 86 3.86 -1.57 -14.04
N LEU A 87 3.17 -0.77 -13.26
CA LEU A 87 3.60 -0.23 -11.97
C LEU A 87 2.66 -0.79 -10.91
N ALA A 88 3.16 -1.60 -9.99
CA ALA A 88 2.30 -2.27 -9.03
C ALA A 88 2.80 -2.17 -7.59
N THR A 89 1.89 -2.37 -6.65
CA THR A 89 2.25 -2.54 -5.25
C THR A 89 1.98 -3.96 -4.80
N SER A 90 2.98 -4.56 -4.17
CA SER A 90 2.92 -5.75 -3.36
C SER A 90 2.89 -5.35 -1.87
N SER A 91 3.65 -6.02 -1.03
CA SER A 91 3.80 -5.69 0.39
C SER A 91 5.09 -6.30 0.95
N MET A 92 5.72 -5.64 1.93
CA MET A 92 6.76 -6.27 2.76
C MET A 92 6.29 -7.54 3.46
N SER A 93 4.98 -7.80 3.53
CA SER A 93 4.44 -9.10 3.98
C SER A 93 4.90 -10.28 3.12
N ALA A 94 5.32 -10.05 1.89
CA ALA A 94 5.90 -11.09 1.03
C ALA A 94 7.20 -11.66 1.61
N VAL A 95 7.94 -10.87 2.37
CA VAL A 95 9.19 -11.27 3.05
C VAL A 95 8.94 -11.51 4.53
N SER A 96 8.41 -10.52 5.25
CA SER A 96 8.30 -10.56 6.71
C SER A 96 7.35 -11.64 7.26
N LYS A 97 6.51 -12.25 6.42
CA LYS A 97 5.58 -13.32 6.81
C LYS A 97 5.94 -14.70 6.25
N GLN A 98 7.11 -14.84 5.65
CA GLN A 98 7.54 -16.10 5.02
C GLN A 98 7.58 -17.24 6.04
N ASP A 99 8.15 -16.98 7.20
CA ASP A 99 8.33 -17.95 8.29
C ASP A 99 7.40 -17.65 9.48
N ALA A 100 6.28 -16.96 9.24
CA ALA A 100 5.34 -16.62 10.29
C ALA A 100 4.74 -17.88 10.94
N PRO A 101 4.52 -17.90 12.27
CA PRO A 101 3.94 -19.05 12.96
C PRO A 101 2.47 -19.31 12.55
N VAL A 102 1.77 -18.29 12.03
CA VAL A 102 0.39 -18.38 11.59
C VAL A 102 0.31 -18.82 10.13
N ALA A 103 -0.32 -19.95 9.85
CA ALA A 103 -0.42 -20.51 8.49
C ALA A 103 -1.02 -19.53 7.46
N ALA A 104 -2.05 -18.79 7.84
CA ALA A 104 -2.67 -17.78 6.96
C ALA A 104 -1.69 -16.65 6.58
N GLU A 105 -0.74 -16.31 7.44
CA GLU A 105 0.30 -15.31 7.13
C GLU A 105 1.34 -15.86 6.17
N ARG A 106 1.77 -17.12 6.33
CA ARG A 106 2.63 -17.80 5.35
C ARG A 106 1.97 -17.91 3.98
N ALA A 107 0.69 -18.29 3.96
CA ALA A 107 -0.10 -18.35 2.73
C ALA A 107 -0.19 -16.97 2.03
N LEU A 108 -0.35 -15.89 2.78
CA LEU A 108 -0.31 -14.53 2.24
C LEU A 108 1.06 -14.21 1.62
N SER A 109 2.16 -14.52 2.31
CA SER A 109 3.51 -14.32 1.79
C SER A 109 3.73 -15.08 0.48
N MET A 110 3.35 -16.36 0.44
CA MET A 110 3.45 -17.19 -0.76
C MET A 110 2.64 -16.60 -1.91
N ARG A 111 1.38 -16.25 -1.68
CA ARG A 111 0.49 -15.64 -2.70
C ARG A 111 1.09 -14.37 -3.28
N LEU A 112 1.64 -13.48 -2.45
CA LEU A 112 2.28 -12.25 -2.92
C LEU A 112 3.49 -12.55 -3.81
N ARG A 113 4.40 -13.42 -3.37
CA ARG A 113 5.61 -13.77 -4.14
C ARG A 113 5.27 -14.46 -5.46
N THR A 114 4.29 -15.37 -5.47
CA THR A 114 3.81 -16.00 -6.70
C THR A 114 3.24 -14.96 -7.67
N ALA A 115 2.45 -14.01 -7.17
CA ALA A 115 1.89 -12.95 -8.00
C ALA A 115 2.97 -11.99 -8.54
N GLU A 116 3.97 -11.63 -7.73
CA GLU A 116 5.13 -10.83 -8.17
C GLU A 116 5.89 -11.52 -9.31
N GLN A 117 6.16 -12.81 -9.16
CA GLN A 117 6.86 -13.59 -10.17
C GLN A 117 6.03 -13.73 -11.46
N ALA A 118 4.75 -14.04 -11.35
CA ALA A 118 3.86 -14.16 -12.49
C ALA A 118 3.73 -12.85 -13.27
N LEU A 119 3.65 -11.72 -12.54
CA LEU A 119 3.60 -10.38 -13.13
C LEU A 119 4.88 -10.07 -13.92
N ALA A 120 6.04 -10.25 -13.28
CA ALA A 120 7.35 -10.01 -13.91
C ALA A 120 7.55 -10.89 -15.17
N GLN A 121 7.23 -12.18 -15.09
CA GLN A 121 7.32 -13.10 -16.23
C GLN A 121 6.39 -12.70 -17.38
N THR A 122 5.17 -12.24 -17.05
CA THR A 122 4.23 -11.81 -18.10
C THR A 122 4.70 -10.53 -18.77
N CYS A 123 5.20 -9.55 -18.00
CA CYS A 123 5.77 -8.33 -18.57
C CYS A 123 6.98 -8.63 -19.46
N ALA A 124 7.89 -9.50 -19.02
CA ALA A 124 9.06 -9.91 -19.80
C ALA A 124 8.65 -10.58 -21.13
N ARG A 125 7.69 -11.53 -21.11
CA ARG A 125 7.18 -12.15 -22.35
C ARG A 125 6.52 -11.15 -23.31
N ARG A 126 5.92 -10.09 -22.78
CA ARG A 126 5.27 -9.03 -23.57
C ARG A 126 6.19 -7.90 -23.96
N GLY A 127 7.46 -7.90 -23.52
CA GLY A 127 8.44 -6.85 -23.80
C GLY A 127 8.09 -5.49 -23.17
N VAL A 128 7.34 -5.47 -22.04
CA VAL A 128 6.92 -4.24 -21.36
C VAL A 128 7.58 -4.10 -19.99
N GLY A 129 7.83 -2.85 -19.55
CA GLY A 129 8.49 -2.59 -18.27
C GLY A 129 7.63 -2.98 -17.06
N CYS A 130 8.27 -3.50 -16.01
CA CYS A 130 7.60 -3.97 -14.79
C CYS A 130 8.29 -3.45 -13.52
N THR A 131 7.66 -2.52 -12.80
CA THR A 131 8.14 -2.09 -11.49
C THR A 131 7.14 -2.44 -10.40
N VAL A 132 7.58 -3.19 -9.39
CA VAL A 132 6.76 -3.56 -8.24
C VAL A 132 7.36 -3.00 -6.97
N LEU A 133 6.58 -2.23 -6.22
CA LEU A 133 6.97 -1.74 -4.90
C LEU A 133 6.44 -2.70 -3.82
N ARG A 134 7.26 -3.02 -2.82
CA ARG A 134 6.89 -3.69 -1.57
C ARG A 134 6.81 -2.66 -0.43
N PRO A 135 5.69 -1.95 -0.27
CA PRO A 135 5.58 -1.01 0.82
C PRO A 135 5.48 -1.71 2.18
N THR A 136 5.95 -1.02 3.21
CA THR A 136 5.69 -1.36 4.61
C THR A 136 4.25 -1.01 4.99
N LEU A 137 3.97 -0.68 6.26
CA LEU A 137 2.65 -0.23 6.69
C LEU A 137 2.30 1.11 6.05
N ILE A 138 1.26 1.14 5.21
CA ILE A 138 0.84 2.34 4.50
C ILE A 138 -0.21 3.10 5.32
N TYR A 139 -0.07 4.44 5.42
CA TYR A 139 -1.01 5.32 6.13
C TYR A 139 -1.25 6.63 5.33
N GLY A 140 -2.15 7.49 5.78
CA GLY A 140 -2.10 8.91 5.42
C GLY A 140 -3.36 9.56 4.85
N VAL A 141 -4.42 8.84 4.48
CA VAL A 141 -5.64 9.43 3.89
C VAL A 141 -6.94 8.85 4.48
N GLY A 142 -6.89 8.36 5.71
CA GLY A 142 -8.06 7.83 6.40
C GLY A 142 -8.66 6.57 5.77
N ARG A 143 -7.91 5.85 4.93
CA ARG A 143 -8.39 4.66 4.19
C ARG A 143 -7.62 3.39 4.51
N ASP A 144 -6.60 3.46 5.37
CA ASP A 144 -5.88 2.27 5.82
C ASP A 144 -6.72 1.45 6.81
N ARG A 145 -6.37 0.16 6.92
CA ARG A 145 -7.04 -0.80 7.79
C ARG A 145 -6.29 -1.06 9.10
N SER A 146 -5.24 -0.31 9.37
CA SER A 146 -4.32 -0.54 10.49
C SER A 146 -4.40 0.55 11.55
N LEU A 147 -4.04 1.78 11.19
CA LEU A 147 -3.96 2.90 12.14
C LEU A 147 -5.23 3.76 12.15
N THR A 148 -5.84 4.00 11.00
CA THR A 148 -7.09 4.76 10.90
C THR A 148 -8.23 4.18 11.75
N PRO A 149 -8.49 2.85 11.81
CA PRO A 149 -9.52 2.32 12.70
C PRO A 149 -9.26 2.60 14.17
N LEU A 150 -8.00 2.63 14.60
CA LEU A 150 -7.63 2.96 15.99
C LEU A 150 -7.91 4.44 16.30
N ALA A 151 -7.53 5.35 15.39
CA ALA A 151 -7.81 6.77 15.51
C ALA A 151 -9.31 7.06 15.58
N ARG A 152 -10.11 6.47 14.69
CA ARG A 152 -11.58 6.62 14.67
C ARG A 152 -12.26 5.99 15.87
N ARG A 153 -11.74 4.88 16.38
CA ARG A 153 -12.23 4.31 17.65
C ARG A 153 -11.99 5.28 18.80
N ALA A 154 -10.76 5.83 18.88
CA ALA A 154 -10.41 6.82 19.91
C ALA A 154 -11.26 8.09 19.83
N GLN A 155 -11.68 8.52 18.65
CA GLN A 155 -12.63 9.64 18.49
C GLN A 155 -13.95 9.38 19.22
N ARG A 156 -14.47 8.16 19.14
CA ARG A 156 -15.75 7.78 19.76
C ARG A 156 -15.63 7.46 21.25
N THR A 157 -14.57 6.77 21.64
CA THR A 157 -14.43 6.25 23.02
C THR A 157 -13.61 7.14 23.93
N ARG A 158 -12.87 8.11 23.36
CA ARG A 158 -11.86 8.92 24.06
C ARG A 158 -10.76 8.09 24.74
N VAL A 159 -10.62 6.82 24.36
CA VAL A 159 -9.60 5.90 24.87
C VAL A 159 -8.70 5.44 23.72
N PHE A 160 -7.39 5.47 23.91
CA PHE A 160 -6.40 4.97 22.95
C PHE A 160 -5.55 3.89 23.61
N ALA A 161 -5.61 2.68 23.08
CA ALA A 161 -4.77 1.58 23.55
C ALA A 161 -3.31 1.78 23.09
N LEU A 162 -2.37 1.66 24.01
CA LEU A 162 -0.92 1.81 23.77
C LEU A 162 -0.24 0.45 23.99
N PRO A 163 -0.23 -0.44 22.99
CA PRO A 163 0.48 -1.69 23.10
C PRO A 163 1.99 -1.44 23.14
N ARG A 164 2.69 -2.15 24.03
CA ARG A 164 4.15 -2.13 24.11
C ARG A 164 4.73 -3.16 23.17
N GLY A 165 5.59 -2.72 22.26
CA GLY A 165 6.32 -3.59 21.32
C GLY A 165 7.66 -2.97 20.95
N ARG A 166 8.70 -3.83 20.85
CA ARG A 166 10.08 -3.43 20.53
C ARG A 166 10.35 -3.48 19.02
N GLY A 167 9.56 -4.25 18.27
CA GLY A 167 9.74 -4.41 16.84
C GLY A 167 9.70 -3.05 16.11
N LEU A 168 10.63 -2.87 15.20
CA LEU A 168 10.73 -1.67 14.39
C LEU A 168 9.60 -1.57 13.38
N ARG A 169 9.15 -0.37 13.15
CA ARG A 169 8.15 0.01 12.15
C ARG A 169 8.73 1.11 11.29
N GLN A 170 8.31 1.12 10.04
CA GLN A 170 8.73 2.12 9.07
C GLN A 170 7.50 2.54 8.25
N PRO A 171 6.48 3.20 8.88
CA PRO A 171 5.24 3.52 8.20
C PRO A 171 5.49 4.46 7.02
N VAL A 172 4.93 4.11 5.85
CA VAL A 172 5.06 4.90 4.62
C VAL A 172 3.75 5.62 4.30
N HIS A 173 3.85 6.89 3.94
CA HIS A 173 2.66 7.66 3.55
C HIS A 173 2.18 7.25 2.15
N ALA A 174 0.87 7.10 1.97
CA ALA A 174 0.26 6.69 0.69
C ALA A 174 0.67 7.60 -0.48
N GLY A 175 0.82 8.90 -0.23
CA GLY A 175 1.31 9.87 -1.21
C GLY A 175 2.75 9.63 -1.65
N ASP A 176 3.60 9.08 -0.78
CA ASP A 176 4.98 8.77 -1.14
C ASP A 176 5.05 7.52 -2.04
N VAL A 177 4.21 6.52 -1.75
CA VAL A 177 4.05 5.35 -2.62
C VAL A 177 3.50 5.77 -3.98
N ALA A 178 2.51 6.68 -4.02
CA ALA A 178 1.95 7.20 -5.27
C ALA A 178 3.02 7.96 -6.09
N ARG A 179 3.82 8.82 -5.45
CA ARG A 179 4.94 9.51 -6.12
C ARG A 179 6.00 8.54 -6.65
N ALA A 180 6.31 7.50 -5.90
CA ALA A 180 7.27 6.49 -6.33
C ALA A 180 6.76 5.70 -7.55
N LEU A 181 5.46 5.34 -7.60
CA LEU A 181 4.85 4.71 -8.76
C LEU A 181 4.85 5.64 -9.98
N LEU A 182 4.52 6.92 -9.80
CA LEU A 182 4.56 7.90 -10.87
C LEU A 182 6.00 8.11 -11.38
N ALA A 183 6.96 8.26 -10.48
CA ALA A 183 8.37 8.40 -10.86
C ALA A 183 8.85 7.19 -11.67
N ALA A 184 8.48 5.96 -11.30
CA ALA A 184 8.78 4.76 -12.08
C ALA A 184 8.14 4.79 -13.48
N ALA A 185 6.91 5.34 -13.59
CA ALA A 185 6.20 5.46 -14.85
C ALA A 185 6.84 6.47 -15.80
N LEU A 186 7.37 7.58 -15.29
CA LEU A 186 7.89 8.69 -16.08
C LEU A 186 9.38 8.59 -16.39
N ARG A 187 10.09 7.55 -15.94
CA ARG A 187 11.52 7.37 -16.26
C ARG A 187 11.74 7.33 -17.77
N ALA A 188 12.90 7.82 -18.23
CA ALA A 188 13.27 7.69 -19.64
C ALA A 188 13.35 6.23 -20.08
N GLN A 189 13.99 5.38 -19.26
CA GLN A 189 14.05 3.93 -19.50
C GLN A 189 13.14 3.17 -18.50
N PRO A 190 12.48 2.08 -18.93
CA PRO A 190 11.76 1.19 -18.04
C PRO A 190 12.66 0.71 -16.90
N LEU A 191 12.08 0.51 -15.74
CA LEU A 191 12.76 -0.07 -14.60
C LEU A 191 12.09 -1.42 -14.27
N ASP A 192 12.74 -2.52 -14.64
CA ASP A 192 12.30 -3.86 -14.28
C ASP A 192 12.86 -4.19 -12.90
N ALA A 193 12.09 -3.89 -11.88
CA ALA A 193 12.56 -4.01 -10.51
C ALA A 193 11.45 -4.34 -9.52
N LEU A 194 11.83 -5.15 -8.54
CA LEU A 194 11.09 -5.36 -7.31
C LEU A 194 11.83 -4.58 -6.20
N LEU A 195 11.19 -3.54 -5.67
CA LEU A 195 11.79 -2.58 -4.76
C LEU A 195 11.08 -2.57 -3.41
N GLU A 196 11.83 -2.66 -2.33
CA GLU A 196 11.32 -2.40 -1.00
C GLU A 196 11.09 -0.89 -0.82
N PHE A 197 9.99 -0.50 -0.13
CA PHE A 197 9.64 0.90 0.03
C PHE A 197 8.99 1.17 1.39
N GLY A 198 9.76 1.63 2.36
CA GLY A 198 9.33 2.05 3.69
C GLY A 198 9.24 3.56 3.82
N GLY A 199 8.76 4.05 4.95
CA GLY A 199 8.84 5.47 5.31
C GLY A 199 10.28 5.95 5.53
N GLY A 200 10.46 7.26 5.69
CA GLY A 200 11.78 7.86 5.89
C GLY A 200 12.36 7.68 7.29
N GLU A 201 11.64 7.02 8.19
CA GLU A 201 12.03 6.84 9.59
C GLU A 201 11.69 5.43 10.08
N ARG A 202 12.58 4.87 10.90
CA ARG A 202 12.36 3.63 11.66
C ARG A 202 12.11 3.99 13.12
N LEU A 203 11.03 3.46 13.70
CA LEU A 203 10.64 3.72 15.08
C LEU A 203 10.05 2.44 15.70
N SER A 204 10.08 2.31 17.02
CA SER A 204 9.46 1.15 17.68
C SER A 204 7.94 1.17 17.51
N ALA A 205 7.31 0.00 17.60
CA ALA A 205 5.84 -0.09 17.59
C ALA A 205 5.22 0.81 18.68
N THR A 206 5.83 0.87 19.86
CA THR A 206 5.40 1.75 20.95
C THR A 206 5.43 3.23 20.55
N GLN A 207 6.52 3.70 19.93
CA GLN A 207 6.64 5.08 19.46
C GLN A 207 5.63 5.38 18.35
N MET A 208 5.42 4.45 17.43
CA MET A 208 4.43 4.60 16.37
C MET A 208 3.02 4.85 16.94
N PHE A 209 2.55 4.02 17.88
CA PHE A 209 1.24 4.21 18.51
C PHE A 209 1.15 5.50 19.34
N ALA A 210 2.22 5.87 20.02
CA ALA A 210 2.27 7.15 20.76
C ALA A 210 2.11 8.35 19.80
N ARG A 211 2.79 8.35 18.64
CA ARG A 211 2.64 9.42 17.64
C ARG A 211 1.26 9.43 16.99
N VAL A 212 0.65 8.28 16.74
CA VAL A 212 -0.75 8.24 16.28
C VAL A 212 -1.67 8.89 17.30
N ARG A 213 -1.52 8.58 18.59
CA ARG A 213 -2.31 9.22 19.65
C ARG A 213 -2.08 10.73 19.72
N ALA A 214 -0.82 11.16 19.65
CA ALA A 214 -0.46 12.58 19.71
C ALA A 214 -1.00 13.40 18.52
N SER A 215 -1.23 12.77 17.38
CA SER A 215 -1.77 13.40 16.16
C SER A 215 -3.30 13.57 16.15
N LEU A 216 -4.00 13.08 17.19
CA LEU A 216 -5.45 13.21 17.28
C LEU A 216 -5.84 14.64 17.69
N PRO A 217 -6.84 15.26 17.04
CA PRO A 217 -7.26 16.64 17.32
C PRO A 217 -8.12 16.79 18.59
N PHE A 218 -8.10 15.79 19.48
CA PHE A 218 -8.87 15.74 20.72
C PHE A 218 -8.12 14.96 21.80
N ALA A 219 -8.40 15.27 23.06
CA ALA A 219 -7.82 14.57 24.20
C ALA A 219 -8.30 13.10 24.27
N THR A 220 -7.38 12.21 24.60
CA THR A 220 -7.65 10.79 24.81
C THR A 220 -6.96 10.26 26.04
N LEU A 221 -7.63 9.36 26.77
CA LEU A 221 -6.98 8.55 27.80
C LEU A 221 -6.10 7.50 27.15
N GLY A 222 -4.80 7.59 27.33
CA GLY A 222 -3.86 6.55 26.86
C GLY A 222 -3.83 5.38 27.84
N VAL A 223 -4.25 4.19 27.40
CA VAL A 223 -4.24 2.99 28.24
C VAL A 223 -3.07 2.09 27.82
N PRO A 224 -2.01 2.01 28.64
CA PRO A 224 -0.93 1.07 28.39
C PRO A 224 -1.47 -0.37 28.45
N LEU A 225 -1.10 -1.18 27.45
CA LEU A 225 -1.42 -2.60 27.45
C LEU A 225 -0.20 -3.39 27.96
N PRO A 226 -0.25 -3.94 29.20
CA PRO A 226 0.84 -4.75 29.75
C PRO A 226 1.06 -6.01 28.89
N ARG A 227 2.30 -6.50 28.84
CA ARG A 227 2.63 -7.71 28.09
C ARG A 227 1.83 -8.94 28.52
N ALA A 228 1.57 -9.09 29.80
CA ALA A 228 0.74 -10.18 30.31
C ALA A 228 -0.66 -10.17 29.71
N LEU A 229 -1.29 -8.99 29.62
CA LEU A 229 -2.61 -8.83 28.99
C LEU A 229 -2.57 -9.11 27.49
N LEU A 230 -1.50 -8.65 26.80
CA LEU A 230 -1.29 -8.97 25.39
C LEU A 230 -1.10 -10.48 25.17
N ALA A 231 -0.32 -11.16 26.05
CA ALA A 231 -0.13 -12.61 25.98
C ALA A 231 -1.44 -13.38 26.14
N LEU A 232 -2.27 -12.95 27.08
CA LEU A 232 -3.63 -13.53 27.26
C LEU A 232 -4.51 -13.28 26.03
N ALA A 233 -4.50 -12.06 25.50
CA ALA A 233 -5.26 -11.72 24.29
C ALA A 233 -4.76 -12.49 23.05
N ALA A 234 -3.48 -12.87 22.99
CA ALA A 234 -2.89 -13.67 21.91
C ALA A 234 -3.40 -15.14 21.88
N LEU A 235 -4.07 -15.60 22.92
CA LEU A 235 -4.78 -16.90 22.92
C LEU A 235 -5.95 -16.87 21.93
N HIS A 236 -6.53 -15.69 21.68
CA HIS A 236 -7.58 -15.55 20.67
C HIS A 236 -6.96 -15.58 19.27
N PRO A 237 -7.38 -16.48 18.35
CA PRO A 237 -6.76 -16.68 17.04
C PRO A 237 -6.63 -15.40 16.20
N ALA A 238 -7.65 -14.53 16.21
CA ALA A 238 -7.65 -13.28 15.44
C ALA A 238 -6.65 -12.23 15.96
N LEU A 239 -6.25 -12.28 17.23
CA LEU A 239 -5.33 -11.33 17.86
C LEU A 239 -3.89 -11.83 17.90
N ARG A 240 -3.69 -13.15 17.76
CA ARG A 240 -2.37 -13.78 17.85
C ARG A 240 -1.38 -13.16 16.86
N GLY A 241 -1.71 -13.09 15.59
CA GLY A 241 -0.83 -12.52 14.56
C GLY A 241 -0.47 -11.04 14.81
N PRO A 242 -1.45 -10.13 15.00
CA PRO A 242 -1.17 -8.74 15.35
C PRO A 242 -0.28 -8.55 16.57
N ILE A 243 -0.50 -9.34 17.65
CA ILE A 243 0.27 -9.22 18.90
C ILE A 243 1.69 -9.76 18.73
N THR A 244 1.86 -10.93 18.12
CA THR A 244 3.20 -11.51 17.86
C THR A 244 4.06 -10.55 17.05
N ARG A 245 3.48 -9.83 16.11
CA ARG A 245 4.19 -8.84 15.28
C ARG A 245 4.65 -7.60 16.04
N LEU A 246 4.14 -7.31 17.25
CA LEU A 246 4.57 -6.12 17.99
C LEU A 246 6.09 -6.11 18.29
N ASP A 247 6.68 -7.28 18.41
CA ASP A 247 8.11 -7.45 18.69
C ASP A 247 8.94 -7.87 17.44
N GLN A 248 8.30 -8.05 16.28
CA GLN A 248 8.96 -8.34 14.99
C GLN A 248 9.17 -7.07 14.19
N ASP A 249 10.28 -6.95 13.49
CA ASP A 249 10.54 -5.81 12.62
C ASP A 249 9.70 -5.86 11.34
N LEU A 250 9.15 -4.72 10.97
CA LEU A 250 8.51 -4.48 9.68
C LEU A 250 9.13 -3.22 9.06
N ILE A 251 10.30 -3.42 8.48
CA ILE A 251 11.14 -2.39 7.87
C ILE A 251 11.46 -2.78 6.42
N ALA A 252 11.96 -1.82 5.67
CA ALA A 252 12.40 -1.96 4.29
C ALA A 252 13.76 -1.32 4.09
N ASP A 253 14.52 -1.77 3.11
CA ASP A 253 15.70 -1.06 2.62
C ASP A 253 15.29 -0.13 1.47
N ASN A 254 15.26 1.16 1.74
CA ASN A 254 14.88 2.18 0.76
C ASN A 254 16.00 2.55 -0.21
N ALA A 255 17.25 2.17 0.04
CA ALA A 255 18.41 2.69 -0.69
C ALA A 255 18.26 2.51 -2.21
N ARG A 256 17.92 1.29 -2.64
CA ARG A 256 17.72 0.97 -4.06
C ARG A 256 16.54 1.73 -4.66
N ALA A 257 15.42 1.85 -3.94
CA ALA A 257 14.24 2.57 -4.43
C ALA A 257 14.49 4.07 -4.54
N VAL A 258 15.13 4.68 -3.54
CA VAL A 258 15.50 6.11 -3.55
C VAL A 258 16.47 6.40 -4.70
N ALA A 259 17.52 5.61 -4.86
CA ALA A 259 18.48 5.77 -5.95
C ALA A 259 17.83 5.63 -7.35
N ALA A 260 16.93 4.64 -7.50
CA ALA A 260 16.29 4.38 -8.77
C ALA A 260 15.19 5.37 -9.12
N LEU A 261 14.42 5.85 -8.15
CA LEU A 261 13.20 6.65 -8.39
C LEU A 261 13.36 8.13 -8.04
N GLY A 262 14.42 8.52 -7.33
CA GLY A 262 14.59 9.90 -6.86
C GLY A 262 13.55 10.36 -5.83
N VAL A 263 12.81 9.42 -5.23
CA VAL A 263 11.75 9.73 -4.26
C VAL A 263 12.20 9.36 -2.86
N THR A 264 12.42 10.36 -2.03
CA THR A 264 12.71 10.17 -0.60
C THR A 264 11.39 10.16 0.18
N PRO A 265 11.06 9.05 0.86
CA PRO A 265 9.87 8.98 1.69
C PRO A 265 9.99 9.91 2.91
N ARG A 266 8.87 10.51 3.33
CA ARG A 266 8.82 11.37 4.52
C ARG A 266 8.94 10.56 5.81
N ALA A 267 9.44 11.21 6.88
CA ALA A 267 9.39 10.67 8.24
C ALA A 267 7.94 10.53 8.74
N PHE A 268 7.73 9.72 9.77
CA PHE A 268 6.40 9.47 10.34
C PHE A 268 5.95 10.60 11.26
N HIS A 269 5.38 11.64 10.67
CA HIS A 269 4.76 12.76 11.37
C HIS A 269 3.28 12.88 10.96
N PRO A 270 2.41 11.98 11.50
CA PRO A 270 1.00 12.01 11.15
C PRO A 270 0.29 13.21 11.77
N ASP A 271 -0.78 13.67 11.10
CA ASP A 271 -1.74 14.65 11.57
C ASP A 271 -3.17 14.09 11.52
N ALA A 272 -4.16 14.87 11.91
CA ALA A 272 -5.57 14.47 11.91
C ALA A 272 -6.07 14.06 10.51
N ARG A 273 -5.58 14.72 9.46
CA ARG A 273 -5.96 14.46 8.06
C ARG A 273 -5.55 13.04 7.64
N CYS A 274 -4.45 12.54 8.19
CA CYS A 274 -3.99 11.16 7.92
C CYS A 274 -5.04 10.11 8.30
N TRP A 275 -5.94 10.43 9.21
CA TRP A 275 -6.99 9.53 9.72
C TRP A 275 -8.38 9.84 9.15
N GLY A 276 -8.51 10.92 8.38
CA GLY A 276 -9.80 11.43 7.89
C GLY A 276 -10.66 11.96 9.04
N LEU A 277 -10.03 12.68 9.97
CA LEU A 277 -10.62 13.33 11.13
C LEU A 277 -10.60 14.84 10.96
#